data_0eddad7220793683c478fde3d0966c53
#
_entry.id   0eddad7220793683c478fde3d0966c53
#
_cell.length_a   1.000
_cell.length_b   1.000
_cell.length_c   1.000
_cell.angle_alpha   90.00
_cell.angle_beta   90.00
_cell.angle_gamma   90.00
#
_symmetry.space_group_name_H-M   'P 1'
#
loop_
_entity.id
_entity.type
_entity.pdbx_description
1 polymer ?
#
loop_
_entity_poly.entity_id
_entity_poly.type
_entity_poly.pdbx_seq_one_letter_code
_entity_poly.pdbx_strand_id
1 'polypeptide(L)'
;MIVLTIDTDWAPEPATAAVLAQVRALGLKVTVFFSRPSPAPAWPLLEIGAHPDLSRRHVPADGGDALAMATPEHDQGVLEAEAGILGAYRAALPEAQAVRTHRFYWHSDLSRVMARAGFLHDSSMILPHHPGIMGFKVGRLTRWPVWSSDQLILARRYPLDRLALPGLDLPGLKIFCFHVTYLYLNARSLAEFDMVKARLGEADKPAVRAGPGIWDLFKRLAERAGRETGGLWFKDIPAEYIVRKEDAP
;
A
#
# COMPACT_ATOMS: atom_id res chain seq x y z
N MET A 1 -3.49 2.52 17.14
CA MET A 1 -2.13 2.57 16.55
C MET A 1 -2.23 2.81 15.05
N ILE A 2 -1.48 3.78 14.51
CA ILE A 2 -1.51 4.18 13.10
C ILE A 2 -0.20 3.79 12.42
N VAL A 3 -0.30 3.15 11.24
CA VAL A 3 0.81 2.84 10.34
C VAL A 3 0.53 3.50 8.99
N LEU A 4 1.47 4.31 8.51
CA LEU A 4 1.35 5.00 7.24
C LEU A 4 2.15 4.28 6.16
N THR A 5 1.50 3.99 5.05
CA THR A 5 2.14 3.36 3.89
C THR A 5 1.85 4.12 2.61
N ILE A 6 2.77 4.06 1.66
CA ILE A 6 2.66 4.75 0.38
C ILE A 6 2.98 3.77 -0.75
N ASP A 7 2.08 3.67 -1.73
CA ASP A 7 2.28 2.89 -2.94
C ASP A 7 2.73 3.83 -4.07
N THR A 8 3.76 3.46 -4.81
CA THR A 8 4.31 4.35 -5.86
C THR A 8 3.57 4.25 -7.19
N ASP A 9 2.62 3.35 -7.32
CA ASP A 9 1.72 3.09 -8.46
C ASP A 9 1.92 3.95 -9.71
N TRP A 10 2.73 3.47 -10.65
CA TRP A 10 2.93 4.12 -11.96
C TRP A 10 3.25 5.62 -11.90
N ALA A 11 3.51 6.16 -10.71
CA ALA A 11 3.88 7.56 -10.56
C ALA A 11 5.16 7.84 -11.35
N PRO A 12 5.24 8.98 -12.05
CA PRO A 12 6.48 9.43 -12.64
C PRO A 12 7.56 9.60 -11.57
N GLU A 13 8.81 9.30 -11.92
CA GLU A 13 9.92 9.42 -10.98
C GLU A 13 10.04 10.80 -10.32
N PRO A 14 9.87 11.94 -11.03
CA PRO A 14 9.89 13.24 -10.39
C PRO A 14 8.80 13.45 -9.34
N ALA A 15 7.59 12.92 -9.57
CA ALA A 15 6.49 13.00 -8.59
C ALA A 15 6.80 12.13 -7.37
N THR A 16 7.34 10.93 -7.59
CA THR A 16 7.77 10.04 -6.51
C THR A 16 8.85 10.70 -5.67
N ALA A 17 9.90 11.23 -6.30
CA ALA A 17 10.98 11.92 -5.60
C ALA A 17 10.48 13.12 -4.79
N ALA A 18 9.57 13.93 -5.36
CA ALA A 18 9.00 15.11 -4.69
C ALA A 18 8.18 14.73 -3.46
N VAL A 19 7.31 13.69 -3.55
CA VAL A 19 6.52 13.22 -2.41
C VAL A 19 7.42 12.62 -1.34
N LEU A 20 8.39 11.77 -1.71
CA LEU A 20 9.29 11.15 -0.75
C LEU A 20 10.18 12.17 -0.02
N ALA A 21 10.61 13.24 -0.71
CA ALA A 21 11.33 14.34 -0.07
C ALA A 21 10.47 15.06 1.00
N GLN A 22 9.19 15.32 0.70
CA GLN A 22 8.26 15.92 1.66
C GLN A 22 7.97 14.98 2.84
N VAL A 23 7.77 13.67 2.59
CA VAL A 23 7.56 12.66 3.63
C VAL A 23 8.78 12.55 4.54
N ARG A 24 9.99 12.55 3.96
CA ARG A 24 11.24 12.57 4.72
C ARG A 24 11.34 13.78 5.66
N ALA A 25 10.90 14.95 5.19
CA ALA A 25 10.91 16.18 5.98
C ALA A 25 9.97 16.14 7.21
N LEU A 26 8.95 15.25 7.21
CA LEU A 26 8.09 15.03 8.37
C LEU A 26 8.80 14.28 9.51
N GLY A 27 9.97 13.68 9.27
CA GLY A 27 10.73 12.97 10.29
C GLY A 27 10.02 11.75 10.87
N LEU A 28 9.16 11.08 10.09
CA LEU A 28 8.32 9.97 10.51
C LEU A 28 8.72 8.67 9.82
N LYS A 29 8.60 7.55 10.53
CA LYS A 29 8.72 6.21 9.94
C LYS A 29 7.55 5.96 8.98
N VAL A 30 7.87 5.50 7.76
CA VAL A 30 6.90 5.15 6.73
C VAL A 30 7.36 3.92 5.96
N THR A 31 6.41 3.09 5.52
CA THR A 31 6.68 1.99 4.59
C THR A 31 6.26 2.41 3.18
N VAL A 32 7.18 2.34 2.23
CA VAL A 32 6.91 2.66 0.81
C VAL A 32 6.99 1.39 -0.02
N PHE A 33 5.92 1.09 -0.72
CA PHE A 33 5.79 -0.05 -1.62
C PHE A 33 6.10 0.39 -3.06
N PHE A 34 7.23 -0.05 -3.57
CA PHE A 34 7.71 0.32 -4.90
C PHE A 34 7.11 -0.57 -5.98
N SER A 35 6.47 0.05 -6.98
CA SER A 35 5.82 -0.63 -8.12
C SER A 35 6.79 -1.00 -9.25
N ARG A 36 8.06 -0.66 -9.12
CA ARG A 36 9.12 -1.05 -10.07
C ARG A 36 10.25 -1.74 -9.31
N PRO A 37 10.77 -2.86 -9.82
CA PRO A 37 11.94 -3.52 -9.25
C PRO A 37 13.21 -2.74 -9.63
N SER A 38 13.45 -1.63 -8.97
CA SER A 38 14.62 -0.76 -9.15
C SER A 38 15.14 -0.34 -7.77
N PRO A 39 16.43 0.01 -7.65
CA PRO A 39 16.98 0.47 -6.39
C PRO A 39 16.15 1.60 -5.78
N ALA A 40 15.79 1.43 -4.52
CA ALA A 40 15.01 2.42 -3.79
C ALA A 40 15.93 3.46 -3.12
N PRO A 41 15.44 4.70 -2.91
CA PRO A 41 16.18 5.68 -2.11
C PRO A 41 16.32 5.19 -0.68
N ALA A 42 17.47 5.40 -0.07
CA ALA A 42 17.72 5.03 1.31
C ALA A 42 17.67 6.25 2.23
N TRP A 43 16.86 6.19 3.28
CA TRP A 43 16.97 7.07 4.44
C TRP A 43 16.53 6.34 5.72
N PRO A 44 17.03 6.76 6.92
CA PRO A 44 16.86 5.98 8.16
C PRO A 44 15.42 5.68 8.60
N LEU A 45 14.44 6.45 8.11
CA LEU A 45 13.02 6.30 8.50
C LEU A 45 12.16 5.67 7.39
N LEU A 46 12.79 5.12 6.34
CA LEU A 46 12.11 4.41 5.26
C LEU A 46 12.19 2.90 5.47
N GLU A 47 11.05 2.23 5.48
CA GLU A 47 10.97 0.80 5.21
C GLU A 47 10.57 0.58 3.75
N ILE A 48 11.30 -0.29 3.06
CA ILE A 48 11.08 -0.60 1.65
C ILE A 48 10.21 -1.84 1.54
N GLY A 49 9.14 -1.73 0.76
CA GLY A 49 8.26 -2.83 0.38
C GLY A 49 8.18 -3.00 -1.14
N ALA A 50 7.74 -4.17 -1.59
CA ALA A 50 7.48 -4.48 -2.99
C ALA A 50 6.00 -4.29 -3.35
N HIS A 51 5.72 -3.68 -4.53
CA HIS A 51 4.36 -3.48 -5.04
C HIS A 51 4.17 -4.05 -6.45
N PRO A 52 4.27 -5.40 -6.60
CA PRO A 52 4.16 -6.03 -7.91
C PRO A 52 2.73 -5.97 -8.47
N ASP A 53 2.60 -5.73 -9.78
CA ASP A 53 1.36 -5.96 -10.51
C ASP A 53 1.33 -7.41 -11.02
N LEU A 54 0.63 -8.26 -10.29
CA LEU A 54 0.41 -9.65 -10.66
C LEU A 54 -0.91 -9.86 -11.41
N SER A 55 -1.80 -8.85 -11.42
CA SER A 55 -3.17 -8.96 -11.93
C SER A 55 -3.25 -8.99 -13.47
N ARG A 56 -2.29 -8.41 -14.17
CA ARG A 56 -2.32 -8.25 -15.64
C ARG A 56 -2.13 -9.55 -16.42
N ARG A 57 -1.64 -10.60 -15.79
CA ARG A 57 -1.37 -11.88 -16.46
C ARG A 57 -2.61 -12.76 -16.62
N HIS A 58 -3.72 -12.40 -15.97
CA HIS A 58 -4.96 -13.17 -15.98
C HIS A 58 -6.03 -12.59 -16.90
N VAL A 59 -5.73 -11.50 -17.63
CA VAL A 59 -6.62 -10.96 -18.66
C VAL A 59 -6.26 -11.62 -19.99
N PRO A 60 -7.15 -12.41 -20.61
CA PRO A 60 -6.92 -12.96 -21.94
C PRO A 60 -6.61 -11.85 -22.94
N ALA A 61 -5.65 -12.09 -23.86
CA ALA A 61 -5.24 -11.12 -24.88
C ALA A 61 -6.37 -10.74 -25.83
N ASP A 62 -7.40 -11.55 -25.92
CA ASP A 62 -8.60 -11.39 -26.78
C ASP A 62 -9.78 -10.69 -26.08
N GLY A 63 -9.61 -10.24 -24.84
CA GLY A 63 -10.68 -9.57 -24.08
C GLY A 63 -11.81 -10.50 -23.65
N GLY A 64 -11.58 -11.81 -23.64
CA GLY A 64 -12.56 -12.82 -23.20
C GLY A 64 -13.06 -12.55 -21.77
N ASP A 65 -14.24 -13.08 -21.47
CA ASP A 65 -14.95 -12.85 -20.20
C ASP A 65 -14.07 -13.26 -19.00
N ALA A 66 -13.68 -12.26 -18.22
CA ALA A 66 -12.83 -12.46 -17.03
C ALA A 66 -13.46 -13.39 -15.97
N LEU A 67 -14.78 -13.61 -16.03
CA LEU A 67 -15.49 -14.58 -15.18
C LEU A 67 -15.32 -16.04 -15.63
N ALA A 68 -14.94 -16.27 -16.89
CA ALA A 68 -14.72 -17.62 -17.42
C ALA A 68 -13.29 -18.14 -17.15
N MET A 69 -12.44 -17.34 -16.50
CA MET A 69 -11.08 -17.73 -16.18
C MET A 69 -11.07 -18.81 -15.10
N ALA A 70 -10.40 -19.92 -15.39
CA ALA A 70 -10.00 -20.88 -14.37
C ALA A 70 -9.36 -20.11 -13.20
N THR A 71 -9.79 -20.40 -11.99
CA THR A 71 -9.18 -19.80 -10.80
C THR A 71 -7.66 -20.05 -10.88
N PRO A 72 -6.81 -19.02 -10.73
CA PRO A 72 -5.34 -19.17 -10.84
C PRO A 72 -4.76 -20.12 -9.80
N GLU A 73 -5.56 -20.58 -8.89
CA GLU A 73 -5.25 -21.35 -7.68
C GLU A 73 -4.59 -22.69 -7.92
N HIS A 74 -4.41 -23.16 -9.12
CA HIS A 74 -3.71 -24.43 -9.40
C HIS A 74 -2.98 -24.43 -10.74
N ASP A 75 -2.92 -23.26 -11.41
CA ASP A 75 -2.16 -23.15 -12.65
C ASP A 75 -0.67 -22.97 -12.33
N GLN A 76 0.11 -24.02 -12.57
CA GLN A 76 1.55 -24.05 -12.31
C GLN A 76 2.28 -22.94 -13.09
N GLY A 77 1.86 -22.61 -14.30
CA GLY A 77 2.46 -21.55 -15.11
C GLY A 77 2.23 -20.15 -14.51
N VAL A 78 1.05 -19.93 -13.92
CA VAL A 78 0.74 -18.70 -13.17
C VAL A 78 1.65 -18.56 -11.95
N LEU A 79 1.77 -19.62 -11.14
CA LEU A 79 2.58 -19.61 -9.92
C LEU A 79 4.08 -19.40 -10.23
N GLU A 80 4.59 -19.98 -11.32
CA GLU A 80 5.97 -19.76 -11.78
C GLU A 80 6.21 -18.33 -12.24
N ALA A 81 5.26 -17.75 -12.98
CA ALA A 81 5.32 -16.37 -13.41
C ALA A 81 5.30 -15.38 -12.24
N GLU A 82 4.44 -15.61 -11.25
CA GLU A 82 4.37 -14.82 -10.02
C GLU A 82 5.67 -14.94 -9.21
N ALA A 83 6.21 -16.16 -9.07
CA ALA A 83 7.48 -16.39 -8.42
C ALA A 83 8.63 -15.66 -9.12
N GLY A 84 8.65 -15.64 -10.46
CA GLY A 84 9.63 -14.90 -11.26
C GLY A 84 9.55 -13.39 -11.01
N ILE A 85 8.33 -12.81 -10.98
CA ILE A 85 8.13 -11.39 -10.69
C ILE A 85 8.60 -11.07 -9.27
N LEU A 86 8.16 -11.83 -8.27
CA LEU A 86 8.53 -11.62 -6.88
C LEU A 86 10.04 -11.79 -6.66
N GLY A 87 10.67 -12.75 -7.36
CA GLY A 87 12.11 -12.93 -7.38
C GLY A 87 12.86 -11.70 -7.92
N ALA A 88 12.36 -11.09 -9.02
CA ALA A 88 12.94 -9.86 -9.56
C ALA A 88 12.87 -8.69 -8.56
N TYR A 89 11.74 -8.55 -7.83
CA TYR A 89 11.64 -7.56 -6.76
C TYR A 89 12.63 -7.81 -5.63
N ARG A 90 12.79 -9.08 -5.20
CA ARG A 90 13.76 -9.43 -4.16
C ARG A 90 15.21 -9.17 -4.58
N ALA A 91 15.54 -9.41 -5.85
CA ALA A 91 16.87 -9.11 -6.39
C ALA A 91 17.16 -7.59 -6.43
N ALA A 92 16.16 -6.77 -6.81
CA ALA A 92 16.30 -5.33 -6.90
C ALA A 92 16.16 -4.60 -5.56
N LEU A 93 15.38 -5.16 -4.63
CA LEU A 93 15.05 -4.61 -3.30
C LEU A 93 15.36 -5.67 -2.22
N PRO A 94 16.62 -6.01 -1.99
CA PRO A 94 16.99 -7.12 -1.09
C PRO A 94 16.56 -6.91 0.37
N GLU A 95 16.40 -5.66 0.80
CA GLU A 95 15.91 -5.29 2.13
C GLU A 95 14.39 -5.37 2.29
N ALA A 96 13.62 -5.45 1.19
CA ALA A 96 12.16 -5.45 1.24
C ALA A 96 11.64 -6.74 1.88
N GLN A 97 11.11 -6.66 3.10
CA GLN A 97 10.47 -7.77 3.79
C GLN A 97 8.94 -7.77 3.63
N ALA A 98 8.37 -6.62 3.25
CA ALA A 98 6.94 -6.44 3.04
C ALA A 98 6.59 -6.46 1.54
N VAL A 99 5.41 -7.01 1.22
CA VAL A 99 4.84 -7.00 -0.12
C VAL A 99 3.38 -6.56 -0.03
N ARG A 100 2.94 -5.76 -1.00
CA ARG A 100 1.54 -5.44 -1.27
C ARG A 100 1.34 -5.55 -2.77
N THR A 101 0.48 -6.44 -3.21
CA THR A 101 0.17 -6.58 -4.64
C THR A 101 -0.69 -5.41 -5.11
N HIS A 102 -0.47 -4.97 -6.34
CA HIS A 102 -1.32 -3.97 -6.98
C HIS A 102 -2.78 -4.43 -6.97
N ARG A 103 -3.72 -3.52 -6.68
CA ARG A 103 -5.17 -3.77 -6.54
C ARG A 103 -5.53 -4.81 -5.48
N PHE A 104 -4.65 -5.06 -4.52
CA PHE A 104 -4.85 -6.10 -3.50
C PHE A 104 -5.08 -7.49 -4.11
N TYR A 105 -4.51 -7.75 -5.29
CA TYR A 105 -4.62 -9.04 -5.96
C TYR A 105 -4.15 -10.15 -5.03
N TRP A 106 -4.96 -11.18 -4.90
CA TRP A 106 -4.66 -12.31 -4.02
C TRP A 106 -5.41 -13.58 -4.43
N HIS A 107 -4.78 -14.72 -4.17
CA HIS A 107 -5.37 -16.06 -4.18
C HIS A 107 -4.68 -16.95 -3.13
N SER A 108 -5.25 -18.13 -2.83
CA SER A 108 -4.81 -18.99 -1.73
C SER A 108 -3.33 -19.39 -1.80
N ASP A 109 -2.83 -19.70 -2.99
CA ASP A 109 -1.45 -20.12 -3.20
C ASP A 109 -0.42 -18.99 -3.16
N LEU A 110 -0.84 -17.76 -3.41
CA LEU A 110 0.06 -16.61 -3.51
C LEU A 110 0.85 -16.38 -2.22
N SER A 111 0.25 -16.63 -1.05
CA SER A 111 0.94 -16.53 0.24
C SER A 111 2.16 -17.46 0.31
N ARG A 112 2.06 -18.66 -0.28
CA ARG A 112 3.17 -19.63 -0.34
C ARG A 112 4.26 -19.14 -1.30
N VAL A 113 3.87 -18.57 -2.45
CA VAL A 113 4.81 -17.99 -3.42
C VAL A 113 5.57 -16.82 -2.81
N MET A 114 4.88 -15.88 -2.16
CA MET A 114 5.48 -14.75 -1.44
C MET A 114 6.47 -15.20 -0.36
N ALA A 115 6.09 -16.20 0.45
CA ALA A 115 6.94 -16.74 1.50
C ALA A 115 8.21 -17.43 0.95
N ARG A 116 8.10 -18.14 -0.17
CA ARG A 116 9.24 -18.75 -0.88
C ARG A 116 10.17 -17.70 -1.48
N ALA A 117 9.63 -16.59 -1.96
CA ALA A 117 10.41 -15.44 -2.42
C ALA A 117 11.12 -14.69 -1.27
N GLY A 118 10.87 -15.06 0.00
CA GLY A 118 11.54 -14.47 1.18
C GLY A 118 10.86 -13.24 1.77
N PHE A 119 9.59 -12.96 1.42
CA PHE A 119 8.80 -11.96 2.12
C PHE A 119 8.30 -12.48 3.45
N LEU A 120 8.16 -11.58 4.44
CA LEU A 120 7.70 -11.88 5.80
C LEU A 120 6.34 -11.24 6.09
N HIS A 121 6.02 -10.15 5.41
CA HIS A 121 4.82 -9.35 5.60
C HIS A 121 4.06 -9.19 4.29
N ASP A 122 2.74 -9.44 4.33
CA ASP A 122 1.82 -9.24 3.22
C ASP A 122 0.75 -8.23 3.61
N SER A 123 0.54 -7.21 2.79
CA SER A 123 -0.50 -6.20 2.99
C SER A 123 -1.49 -6.14 1.82
N SER A 124 -1.68 -7.27 1.12
CA SER A 124 -2.57 -7.39 -0.04
C SER A 124 -4.02 -7.70 0.35
N MET A 125 -4.55 -7.01 1.36
CA MET A 125 -5.92 -7.12 1.82
C MET A 125 -6.40 -5.77 2.36
N ILE A 126 -7.65 -5.41 2.11
CA ILE A 126 -8.28 -4.24 2.72
C ILE A 126 -9.54 -4.64 3.47
N LEU A 127 -9.66 -4.16 4.71
CA LEU A 127 -10.85 -4.29 5.58
C LEU A 127 -11.32 -2.89 5.99
N PRO A 128 -12.12 -2.23 5.13
CA PRO A 128 -12.41 -0.81 5.27
C PRO A 128 -13.07 -0.46 6.61
N HIS A 129 -12.38 0.33 7.42
CA HIS A 129 -12.85 0.89 8.69
C HIS A 129 -13.34 -0.17 9.70
N HIS A 130 -12.91 -1.43 9.52
CA HIS A 130 -13.28 -2.48 10.47
C HIS A 130 -12.65 -2.20 11.84
N PRO A 131 -13.41 -2.24 12.94
CA PRO A 131 -12.86 -2.09 14.27
C PRO A 131 -12.01 -3.30 14.66
N GLY A 132 -10.99 -3.09 15.49
CA GLY A 132 -10.20 -4.18 16.06
C GLY A 132 -9.37 -4.96 15.03
N ILE A 133 -8.99 -4.36 13.88
CA ILE A 133 -8.11 -5.03 12.91
C ILE A 133 -6.82 -5.46 13.61
N MET A 134 -6.47 -6.71 13.34
CA MET A 134 -5.22 -7.34 13.74
C MET A 134 -4.57 -8.00 12.51
N GLY A 135 -3.26 -8.18 12.57
CA GLY A 135 -2.55 -9.07 11.64
C GLY A 135 -2.82 -10.54 11.97
N PHE A 136 -2.62 -11.40 11.01
CA PHE A 136 -2.74 -12.85 11.22
C PHE A 136 -1.70 -13.62 10.42
N LYS A 137 -1.33 -14.81 10.90
CA LYS A 137 -0.35 -15.66 10.25
C LYS A 137 -0.98 -16.49 9.12
N VAL A 138 -0.31 -16.50 7.97
CA VAL A 138 -0.59 -17.42 6.86
C VAL A 138 0.73 -18.13 6.54
N GLY A 139 0.93 -19.30 7.10
CA GLY A 139 2.22 -19.97 7.05
C GLY A 139 3.33 -19.12 7.70
N ARG A 140 4.36 -18.77 6.91
CA ARG A 140 5.47 -17.91 7.36
C ARG A 140 5.19 -16.42 7.27
N LEU A 141 4.17 -16.02 6.50
CA LEU A 141 3.80 -14.62 6.36
C LEU A 141 2.97 -14.13 7.54
N THR A 142 3.14 -12.86 7.88
CA THR A 142 2.15 -12.12 8.64
C THR A 142 1.37 -11.23 7.68
N ARG A 143 0.06 -11.43 7.62
CA ARG A 143 -0.83 -10.60 6.80
C ARG A 143 -1.34 -9.43 7.63
N TRP A 144 -1.22 -8.24 7.09
CA TRP A 144 -1.59 -6.98 7.69
C TRP A 144 -2.66 -6.29 6.85
N PRO A 145 -3.94 -6.41 7.22
CA PRO A 145 -5.01 -5.76 6.45
C PRO A 145 -4.89 -4.23 6.47
N VAL A 146 -5.05 -3.62 5.32
CA VAL A 146 -5.20 -2.17 5.18
C VAL A 146 -6.55 -1.76 5.78
N TRP A 147 -6.54 -0.72 6.63
CA TRP A 147 -7.74 -0.19 7.26
C TRP A 147 -8.44 0.85 6.40
N SER A 148 -7.70 1.67 5.68
CA SER A 148 -8.24 2.67 4.76
C SER A 148 -7.23 3.03 3.67
N SER A 149 -7.73 3.53 2.54
CA SER A 149 -6.90 4.09 1.47
C SER A 149 -7.39 5.48 1.08
N ASP A 150 -6.51 6.27 0.46
CA ASP A 150 -6.86 7.58 -0.09
C ASP A 150 -7.99 7.47 -1.12
N GLN A 151 -7.99 6.46 -1.99
CA GLN A 151 -9.07 6.20 -2.94
C GLN A 151 -10.41 5.97 -2.22
N LEU A 152 -10.43 5.18 -1.16
CA LEU A 152 -11.63 4.94 -0.36
C LEU A 152 -12.11 6.23 0.32
N ILE A 153 -11.18 7.01 0.87
CA ILE A 153 -11.48 8.29 1.53
C ILE A 153 -12.14 9.25 0.53
N LEU A 154 -11.58 9.39 -0.68
CA LEU A 154 -12.14 10.21 -1.74
C LEU A 154 -13.47 9.68 -2.27
N ALA A 155 -13.60 8.37 -2.48
CA ALA A 155 -14.83 7.73 -2.96
C ALA A 155 -16.00 7.93 -1.96
N ARG A 156 -15.71 7.87 -0.66
CA ARG A 156 -16.69 8.08 0.42
C ARG A 156 -16.86 9.56 0.77
N ARG A 157 -16.10 10.47 0.15
CA ARG A 157 -16.15 11.92 0.38
C ARG A 157 -15.96 12.29 1.85
N TYR A 158 -15.06 11.59 2.54
CA TYR A 158 -14.74 11.95 3.92
C TYR A 158 -14.04 13.32 3.99
N PRO A 159 -14.22 14.08 5.09
CA PRO A 159 -13.55 15.35 5.27
C PRO A 159 -12.04 15.22 5.19
N LEU A 160 -11.38 16.12 4.45
CA LEU A 160 -9.92 16.15 4.28
C LEU A 160 -9.26 17.23 5.17
N ASP A 161 -10.06 18.13 5.74
CA ASP A 161 -9.64 19.21 6.62
C ASP A 161 -9.50 18.80 8.10
N ARG A 162 -9.98 17.60 8.44
CA ARG A 162 -9.97 17.07 9.81
C ARG A 162 -9.92 15.55 9.83
N LEU A 163 -9.51 14.97 10.96
CA LEU A 163 -9.48 13.51 11.18
C LEU A 163 -10.86 13.00 11.62
N ALA A 164 -11.81 12.94 10.69
CA ALA A 164 -13.19 12.49 10.94
C ALA A 164 -13.50 11.19 10.16
N LEU A 165 -12.62 10.20 10.27
CA LEU A 165 -12.81 8.89 9.64
C LEU A 165 -13.55 7.95 10.61
N PRO A 166 -14.61 7.25 10.16
CA PRO A 166 -15.36 6.34 11.02
C PRO A 166 -14.45 5.27 11.64
N GLY A 167 -14.51 5.13 12.97
CA GLY A 167 -13.72 4.14 13.69
C GLY A 167 -12.23 4.49 13.89
N LEU A 168 -11.77 5.69 13.51
CA LEU A 168 -10.37 6.08 13.69
C LEU A 168 -9.93 6.06 15.16
N ASP A 169 -10.82 6.45 16.06
CA ASP A 169 -10.54 6.54 17.50
C ASP A 169 -10.80 5.22 18.26
N LEU A 170 -11.39 4.21 17.59
CA LEU A 170 -11.58 2.90 18.18
C LEU A 170 -10.23 2.16 18.33
N PRO A 171 -10.09 1.24 19.28
CA PRO A 171 -8.90 0.40 19.42
C PRO A 171 -8.57 -0.38 18.14
N GLY A 172 -7.32 -0.85 18.01
CA GLY A 172 -6.84 -1.70 16.93
C GLY A 172 -5.85 -1.02 16.00
N LEU A 173 -5.36 -1.80 15.05
CA LEU A 173 -4.39 -1.40 14.04
C LEU A 173 -5.07 -0.65 12.90
N LYS A 174 -4.50 0.48 12.48
CA LYS A 174 -4.98 1.29 11.37
C LYS A 174 -3.87 1.50 10.36
N ILE A 175 -3.80 0.62 9.38
CA ILE A 175 -2.86 0.74 8.27
C ILE A 175 -3.52 1.56 7.17
N PHE A 176 -2.90 2.69 6.84
CA PHE A 176 -3.34 3.56 5.75
C PHE A 176 -2.50 3.29 4.50
N CYS A 177 -3.16 3.14 3.37
CA CYS A 177 -2.57 3.04 2.05
C CYS A 177 -2.79 4.36 1.30
N PHE A 178 -1.70 5.09 1.05
CA PHE A 178 -1.69 6.28 0.21
C PHE A 178 -0.96 5.99 -1.09
N HIS A 179 -1.31 6.73 -2.16
CA HIS A 179 -0.61 6.62 -3.44
C HIS A 179 0.12 7.92 -3.73
N VAL A 180 1.34 7.82 -4.24
CA VAL A 180 2.17 8.98 -4.61
C VAL A 180 1.39 9.98 -5.45
N THR A 181 0.61 9.51 -6.42
CA THR A 181 -0.13 10.36 -7.35
C THR A 181 -1.17 11.25 -6.66
N TYR A 182 -1.92 10.71 -5.69
CA TYR A 182 -2.89 11.49 -4.92
C TYR A 182 -2.22 12.46 -3.95
N LEU A 183 -1.12 12.05 -3.34
CA LEU A 183 -0.32 12.92 -2.46
C LEU A 183 0.30 14.06 -3.24
N TYR A 184 0.91 13.78 -4.40
CA TYR A 184 1.57 14.77 -5.27
C TYR A 184 0.61 15.85 -5.73
N LEU A 185 -0.61 15.47 -6.10
CA LEU A 185 -1.65 16.40 -6.57
C LEU A 185 -2.39 17.09 -5.44
N ASN A 186 -2.20 16.67 -4.18
CA ASN A 186 -3.09 17.02 -3.07
C ASN A 186 -4.56 16.85 -3.47
N ALA A 187 -4.90 15.65 -4.03
CA ALA A 187 -6.19 15.37 -4.65
C ALA A 187 -7.35 15.55 -3.66
N ARG A 188 -8.47 16.14 -4.14
CA ARG A 188 -9.68 16.37 -3.33
C ARG A 188 -10.86 15.49 -3.75
N SER A 189 -10.78 14.90 -4.94
CA SER A 189 -11.78 13.97 -5.44
C SER A 189 -11.17 13.01 -6.48
N LEU A 190 -11.85 11.89 -6.74
CA LEU A 190 -11.46 10.97 -7.81
C LEU A 190 -11.59 11.63 -9.18
N ALA A 191 -12.61 12.46 -9.39
CA ALA A 191 -12.82 13.18 -10.65
C ALA A 191 -11.66 14.17 -10.96
N GLU A 192 -11.14 14.86 -9.94
CA GLU A 192 -9.96 15.71 -10.12
C GLU A 192 -8.72 14.89 -10.50
N PHE A 193 -8.52 13.76 -9.86
CA PHE A 193 -7.45 12.86 -10.21
C PHE A 193 -7.56 12.36 -11.65
N ASP A 194 -8.76 11.93 -12.07
CA ASP A 194 -9.01 11.44 -13.41
C ASP A 194 -8.73 12.48 -14.51
N MET A 195 -9.02 13.76 -14.23
CA MET A 195 -8.74 14.86 -15.16
C MET A 195 -7.24 15.12 -15.39
N VAL A 196 -6.40 14.83 -14.38
CA VAL A 196 -4.98 15.20 -14.43
C VAL A 196 -4.03 14.02 -14.54
N LYS A 197 -4.51 12.79 -14.29
CA LYS A 197 -3.65 11.59 -14.26
C LYS A 197 -2.89 11.36 -15.57
N ALA A 198 -3.48 11.68 -16.73
CA ALA A 198 -2.85 11.54 -18.02
C ALA A 198 -1.65 12.51 -18.20
N ARG A 199 -1.63 13.61 -17.44
CA ARG A 199 -0.62 14.66 -17.51
C ARG A 199 0.47 14.56 -16.46
N LEU A 200 0.41 13.57 -15.57
CA LEU A 200 1.40 13.42 -14.48
C LEU A 200 2.85 13.27 -14.95
N GLY A 201 3.06 12.86 -16.22
CA GLY A 201 4.38 12.73 -16.83
C GLY A 201 4.82 13.95 -17.65
N GLU A 202 3.99 14.97 -17.80
CA GLU A 202 4.32 16.18 -18.55
C GLU A 202 5.26 17.09 -17.74
N ALA A 203 6.11 17.84 -18.45
CA ALA A 203 7.06 18.78 -17.84
C ALA A 203 6.37 19.93 -17.08
N ASP A 204 5.18 20.33 -17.55
CA ASP A 204 4.33 21.30 -16.87
C ASP A 204 3.60 20.59 -15.72
N LYS A 205 4.10 20.79 -14.52
CA LYS A 205 3.53 20.21 -13.30
C LYS A 205 2.04 20.58 -13.22
N PRO A 206 1.13 19.59 -13.11
CA PRO A 206 -0.24 19.91 -12.72
C PRO A 206 -0.17 20.71 -11.42
N ALA A 207 -0.81 21.85 -11.38
CA ALA A 207 -0.75 22.73 -10.21
C ALA A 207 -1.25 21.96 -8.98
N VAL A 208 -0.38 21.80 -7.98
CA VAL A 208 -0.79 21.32 -6.65
C VAL A 208 -1.83 22.30 -6.13
N ARG A 209 -3.07 21.84 -5.95
CA ARG A 209 -4.17 22.71 -5.56
C ARG A 209 -4.03 23.13 -4.10
N ALA A 210 -4.20 24.42 -3.84
CA ALA A 210 -4.29 24.93 -2.50
C ALA A 210 -5.61 24.49 -1.82
N GLY A 211 -5.57 24.25 -0.53
CA GLY A 211 -6.73 23.86 0.29
C GLY A 211 -6.69 22.38 0.68
N PRO A 212 -7.63 21.94 1.51
CA PRO A 212 -7.63 20.59 2.08
C PRO A 212 -7.70 19.51 0.99
N GLY A 213 -6.72 18.59 1.00
CA GLY A 213 -6.62 17.46 0.10
C GLY A 213 -5.97 16.26 0.78
N ILE A 214 -5.64 15.24 0.00
CA ILE A 214 -5.05 13.98 0.51
C ILE A 214 -3.70 14.22 1.18
N TRP A 215 -2.88 15.17 0.68
CA TRP A 215 -1.61 15.52 1.34
C TRP A 215 -1.84 16.15 2.72
N ASP A 216 -2.85 17.02 2.85
CA ASP A 216 -3.15 17.63 4.15
C ASP A 216 -3.69 16.61 5.15
N LEU A 217 -4.53 15.68 4.70
CA LEU A 217 -4.98 14.57 5.53
C LEU A 217 -3.82 13.67 5.96
N PHE A 218 -2.91 13.35 5.02
CA PHE A 218 -1.71 12.58 5.32
C PHE A 218 -0.86 13.25 6.41
N LYS A 219 -0.61 14.56 6.32
CA LYS A 219 0.12 15.31 7.35
C LYS A 219 -0.54 15.22 8.72
N ARG A 220 -1.86 15.37 8.80
CA ARG A 220 -2.62 15.24 10.07
C ARG A 220 -2.51 13.84 10.67
N LEU A 221 -2.58 12.81 9.84
CA LEU A 221 -2.37 11.42 10.27
C LEU A 221 -0.92 11.19 10.69
N ALA A 222 0.05 11.77 9.99
CA ALA A 222 1.46 11.71 10.34
C ALA A 222 1.75 12.38 11.70
N GLU A 223 1.19 13.55 11.95
CA GLU A 223 1.27 14.24 13.25
C GLU A 223 0.68 13.39 14.37
N ARG A 224 -0.47 12.74 14.13
CA ARG A 224 -1.11 11.86 15.10
C ARG A 224 -0.26 10.61 15.34
N ALA A 225 0.18 9.93 14.30
CA ALA A 225 1.06 8.75 14.39
C ALA A 225 2.38 9.08 15.10
N GLY A 226 2.95 10.25 14.81
CA GLY A 226 4.16 10.76 15.46
C GLY A 226 4.00 10.91 16.98
N ARG A 227 2.86 11.47 17.42
CA ARG A 227 2.56 11.61 18.85
C ARG A 227 2.27 10.27 19.54
N GLU A 228 1.63 9.33 18.85
CA GLU A 228 1.25 8.03 19.44
C GLU A 228 2.45 7.07 19.55
N THR A 229 3.29 7.01 18.51
CA THR A 229 4.31 5.95 18.39
C THR A 229 5.63 6.38 17.75
N GLY A 230 5.78 7.62 17.31
CA GLY A 230 6.90 8.04 16.46
C GLY A 230 6.84 7.52 15.02
N GLY A 231 5.67 6.98 14.61
CA GLY A 231 5.51 6.21 13.38
C GLY A 231 6.00 4.77 13.54
N LEU A 232 5.49 3.88 12.69
CA LEU A 232 5.83 2.45 12.72
C LEU A 232 6.04 1.90 11.31
N TRP A 233 6.96 0.96 11.18
CA TRP A 233 7.12 0.07 10.04
C TRP A 233 6.38 -1.23 10.27
N PHE A 234 6.13 -2.01 9.22
CA PHE A 234 5.53 -3.34 9.37
C PHE A 234 6.33 -4.25 10.28
N LYS A 235 7.66 -4.23 10.18
CA LYS A 235 8.54 -5.03 11.02
C LYS A 235 8.50 -4.66 12.51
N ASP A 236 8.07 -3.42 12.83
CA ASP A 236 8.02 -2.91 14.21
C ASP A 236 6.62 -3.03 14.83
N ILE A 237 5.61 -3.54 14.10
CA ILE A 237 4.26 -3.72 14.65
C ILE A 237 4.33 -4.75 15.78
N PRO A 238 3.90 -4.38 17.01
CA PRO A 238 3.99 -5.27 18.17
C PRO A 238 3.21 -6.57 17.99
N ALA A 239 3.72 -7.65 18.58
CA ALA A 239 3.13 -8.99 18.46
C ALA A 239 1.69 -9.11 19.01
N GLU A 240 1.31 -8.24 19.95
CA GLU A 240 -0.06 -8.17 20.45
C GLU A 240 -1.10 -7.77 19.40
N TYR A 241 -0.65 -7.20 18.26
CA TYR A 241 -1.52 -6.92 17.11
C TYR A 241 -1.61 -8.09 16.11
N ILE A 242 -1.13 -9.28 16.49
CA ILE A 242 -1.28 -10.51 15.71
C ILE A 242 -2.26 -11.43 16.43
N VAL A 243 -3.30 -11.89 15.72
CA VAL A 243 -4.25 -12.90 16.23
C VAL A 243 -3.48 -14.15 16.66
N ARG A 244 -3.64 -14.56 17.90
CA ARG A 244 -3.07 -15.81 18.44
C ARG A 244 -3.97 -16.98 18.06
N LYS A 245 -3.39 -18.18 17.95
CA LYS A 245 -4.17 -19.40 17.70
C LYS A 245 -5.24 -19.66 18.78
N GLU A 246 -4.97 -19.21 19.99
CA GLU A 246 -5.84 -19.34 21.17
C GLU A 246 -7.06 -18.41 21.09
N ASP A 247 -6.97 -17.31 20.32
CA ASP A 247 -8.04 -16.32 20.16
C ASP A 247 -8.92 -16.61 18.93
N ALA A 248 -8.62 -17.67 18.18
CA ALA A 248 -9.42 -18.08 17.03
C ALA A 248 -10.69 -18.80 17.53
N PRO A 249 -11.89 -18.43 17.04
CA PRO A 249 -13.16 -19.03 17.44
C PRO A 249 -13.26 -20.52 17.09
#